data_a287f0ba83b38842757280067cfe51e8
#
_entry.id   a287f0ba83b38842757280067cfe51e8
#
_cell.length_a   1.000
_cell.length_b   1.000
_cell.length_c   1.000
_cell.angle_alpha   90.00
_cell.angle_beta   90.00
_cell.angle_gamma   90.00
#
_symmetry.space_group_name_H-M   'P 1'
#
loop_
_entity.id
_entity.type
_entity.pdbx_description
1 polymer ?
#
loop_
_entity_poly.entity_id
_entity_poly.type
_entity_poly.pdbx_seq_one_letter_code
_entity_poly.pdbx_strand_id
1 'polypeptide(L)' 'MIFDYKTAAARTGIPGDKLDRLTAIVRAEFPDDEMMAELHILRAILAVEQGAASLEDILRQEVAG' A
#
# COMPACT_ATOMS: atom_id res chain seq x y z
N MET A 1 10.41 -11.20 -0.62
CA MET A 1 9.93 -9.78 -0.57
C MET A 1 11.11 -8.86 -0.69
N ILE A 2 11.11 -8.00 -1.71
CA ILE A 2 12.22 -7.08 -1.95
C ILE A 2 12.10 -5.84 -1.05
N PHE A 3 10.89 -5.32 -0.91
CA PHE A 3 10.61 -4.17 -0.04
C PHE A 3 9.74 -4.63 1.13
N ASP A 4 10.22 -4.39 2.35
CA ASP A 4 9.52 -4.85 3.56
C ASP A 4 8.40 -3.88 3.95
N TYR A 5 7.33 -3.92 3.17
CA TYR A 5 6.17 -3.07 3.44
C TYR A 5 5.37 -3.54 4.65
N LYS A 6 5.48 -4.82 5.03
CA LYS A 6 4.73 -5.34 6.18
C LYS A 6 5.21 -4.73 7.48
N THR A 7 6.53 -4.58 7.65
CA THR A 7 7.09 -3.91 8.82
C THR A 7 6.66 -2.45 8.86
N ALA A 8 6.69 -1.76 7.71
CA ALA A 8 6.26 -0.38 7.64
C ALA A 8 4.77 -0.24 7.97
N ALA A 9 3.94 -1.17 7.51
CA ALA A 9 2.51 -1.16 7.82
C ALA A 9 2.27 -1.37 9.31
N ALA A 10 2.99 -2.28 9.94
CA ALA A 10 2.87 -2.53 11.37
C ALA A 10 3.27 -1.29 12.17
N ARG A 11 4.37 -0.64 11.79
CA ARG A 11 4.84 0.57 12.44
C ARG A 11 3.82 1.71 12.30
N THR A 12 3.16 1.79 11.16
CA THR A 12 2.16 2.83 10.87
C THR A 12 0.81 2.54 11.51
N GLY A 13 0.59 1.29 11.96
CA GLY A 13 -0.68 0.90 12.59
C GLY A 13 -1.79 0.59 11.60
N ILE A 14 -1.45 0.19 10.38
CA ILE A 14 -2.44 -0.15 9.36
C ILE A 14 -3.05 -1.51 9.69
N PRO A 15 -4.40 -1.60 9.82
CA PRO A 15 -5.06 -2.89 10.08
C PRO A 15 -4.79 -3.89 8.96
N GLY A 16 -4.70 -5.19 9.31
CA GLY A 16 -4.36 -6.24 8.35
C GLY A 16 -5.32 -6.32 7.18
N ASP A 17 -6.62 -6.16 7.43
CA ASP A 17 -7.62 -6.21 6.35
C ASP A 17 -7.44 -5.05 5.35
N LYS A 18 -7.08 -3.88 5.86
CA LYS A 18 -6.84 -2.72 4.98
C LYS A 18 -5.54 -2.87 4.22
N LEU A 19 -4.51 -3.44 4.85
CA LEU A 19 -3.27 -3.74 4.16
C LEU A 19 -3.52 -4.75 3.03
N ASP A 20 -4.32 -5.77 3.29
CA ASP A 20 -4.67 -6.76 2.27
C ASP A 20 -5.38 -6.11 1.08
N ARG A 21 -6.30 -5.18 1.34
CA ARG A 21 -6.97 -4.45 0.27
C ARG A 21 -5.99 -3.62 -0.54
N LEU A 22 -5.10 -2.89 0.14
CA LEU A 22 -4.09 -2.07 -0.54
C LEU A 22 -3.18 -2.91 -1.42
N THR A 23 -2.69 -4.02 -0.89
CA THR A 23 -1.80 -4.90 -1.66
C THR A 23 -2.52 -5.49 -2.86
N ALA A 24 -3.78 -5.91 -2.71
CA ALA A 24 -4.54 -6.46 -3.82
C ALA A 24 -4.76 -5.43 -4.92
N ILE A 25 -5.09 -4.20 -4.55
CA ILE A 25 -5.30 -3.12 -5.52
C ILE A 25 -4.02 -2.82 -6.29
N VAL A 26 -2.91 -2.66 -5.57
CA VAL A 26 -1.64 -2.31 -6.21
C VAL A 26 -1.13 -3.46 -7.08
N ARG A 27 -1.25 -4.70 -6.61
CA ARG A 27 -0.81 -5.86 -7.40
C ARG A 27 -1.63 -6.01 -8.68
N ALA A 28 -2.89 -5.62 -8.66
CA ALA A 28 -3.70 -5.62 -9.87
C ALA A 28 -3.21 -4.61 -10.91
N GLU A 29 -2.60 -3.52 -10.45
CA GLU A 29 -2.01 -2.52 -11.36
C GLU A 29 -0.69 -2.99 -11.95
N PHE A 30 0.03 -3.86 -11.26
CA PHE A 30 1.33 -4.36 -11.69
C PHE A 30 1.34 -5.89 -11.67
N PRO A 31 0.52 -6.54 -12.50
CA PRO A 31 0.34 -8.00 -12.40
C PRO A 31 1.60 -8.79 -12.74
N ASP A 32 2.49 -8.22 -13.57
CA ASP A 32 3.71 -8.89 -14.01
C ASP A 32 4.98 -8.28 -13.43
N ASP A 33 4.85 -7.34 -12.49
CA ASP A 33 6.01 -6.65 -11.92
C ASP A 33 5.85 -6.56 -10.40
N GLU A 34 6.26 -7.63 -9.73
CA GLU A 34 6.13 -7.72 -8.28
C GLU A 34 6.98 -6.68 -7.55
N MET A 35 8.18 -6.41 -8.07
CA MET A 35 9.04 -5.41 -7.44
C MET A 35 8.40 -4.03 -7.47
N MET A 36 7.81 -3.63 -8.60
CA MET A 36 7.15 -2.35 -8.73
C MET A 36 5.90 -2.29 -7.84
N ALA A 37 5.15 -3.40 -7.75
CA ALA A 37 4.00 -3.47 -6.87
C ALA A 37 4.42 -3.25 -5.42
N GLU A 38 5.46 -3.95 -4.96
CA GLU A 38 5.95 -3.80 -3.59
C GLU A 38 6.44 -2.38 -3.31
N LEU A 39 7.13 -1.77 -4.26
CA LEU A 39 7.60 -0.40 -4.11
C LEU A 39 6.44 0.57 -3.96
N HIS A 40 5.39 0.41 -4.77
CA HIS A 40 4.22 1.28 -4.68
C HIS A 40 3.45 1.08 -3.38
N ILE A 41 3.36 -0.16 -2.91
CA ILE A 41 2.75 -0.45 -1.60
C ILE A 41 3.53 0.27 -0.50
N LEU A 42 4.85 0.15 -0.51
CA LEU A 42 5.69 0.80 0.50
C LEU A 42 5.55 2.32 0.46
N ARG A 43 5.55 2.90 -0.73
CA ARG A 43 5.39 4.35 -0.87
C ARG A 43 4.06 4.83 -0.33
N ALA A 44 2.98 4.09 -0.58
CA ALA A 44 1.67 4.43 -0.06
C ALA A 44 1.68 4.42 1.48
N ILE A 45 2.28 3.39 2.07
CA ILE A 45 2.38 3.28 3.53
C ILE A 45 3.20 4.44 4.11
N LEU A 46 4.32 4.77 3.48
CA LEU A 46 5.16 5.87 3.94
C LEU A 46 4.43 7.21 3.85
N ALA A 47 3.63 7.42 2.81
CA ALA A 47 2.83 8.63 2.68
C ALA A 47 1.82 8.75 3.82
N VAL A 48 1.19 7.64 4.20
CA VAL A 48 0.27 7.62 5.34
C VAL A 48 1.03 7.92 6.64
N GLU A 49 2.19 7.29 6.82
CA GLU A 49 3.00 7.49 8.03
C GLU A 49 3.43 8.94 8.20
N GLN A 50 3.76 9.59 7.10
CA GLN A 50 4.22 10.97 7.12
C GLN A 50 3.06 11.99 7.18
N GLY A 51 1.84 11.51 7.11
CA GLY A 51 0.66 12.39 7.13
C GLY A 51 0.41 13.10 5.81
N ALA A 52 1.10 12.70 4.73
CA ALA A 52 0.91 13.29 3.41
C ALA A 52 -0.35 12.81 2.72
N ALA A 53 -0.87 11.64 3.12
CA ALA A 53 -2.08 11.07 2.57
C ALA A 53 -2.78 10.24 3.64
N SER A 54 -4.10 10.06 3.52
CA SER A 54 -4.84 9.16 4.40
C SER A 54 -5.02 7.82 3.70
N LEU A 55 -5.00 6.73 4.48
CA LEU A 55 -5.21 5.39 3.95
C LEU A 55 -6.58 5.28 3.27
N GLU A 56 -7.61 5.85 3.87
CA GLU A 56 -8.96 5.82 3.31
C GLU A 56 -9.02 6.49 1.94
N ASP A 57 -8.34 7.62 1.79
CA ASP A 57 -8.30 8.32 0.51
C ASP A 57 -7.56 7.52 -0.55
N ILE A 58 -6.45 6.87 -0.17
CA ILE A 58 -5.69 6.04 -1.10
C ILE A 58 -6.54 4.88 -1.60
N LEU A 59 -7.22 4.17 -0.68
CA LEU A 59 -8.05 3.04 -1.04
C LEU A 59 -9.22 3.46 -1.94
N ARG A 60 -9.80 4.62 -1.68
CA ARG A 60 -10.91 5.14 -2.46
C ARG A 60 -10.48 5.53 -3.86
N GLN A 61 -9.35 6.21 -3.99
CA GLN A 61 -8.84 6.63 -5.29
C GLN A 61 -8.50 5.43 -6.18
N GLU A 62 -7.86 4.42 -5.61
CA GLU A 62 -7.47 3.25 -6.36
C GLU A 62 -8.69 2.48 -6.86
N VAL A 63 -9.74 2.38 -6.04
CA VAL A 63 -10.98 1.70 -6.43
C VAL A 63 -11.75 2.51 -7.47
N ALA A 64 -11.75 3.83 -7.34
CA ALA A 64 -12.49 4.71 -8.26
C ALA A 64 -11.80 4.85 -9.61
N GLY A 65 -10.50 4.67 -9.62
CA GLY A 65 -9.71 4.83 -10.83
C GLY A 65 -9.95 3.76 -11.82
#